data_ad56bba5f4ed5a424ba553a8ccd26e22
#
_entry.id   ad56bba5f4ed5a424ba553a8ccd26e22
#
_cell.length_a   1.000
_cell.length_b   1.000
_cell.length_c   1.000
_cell.angle_alpha   90.00
_cell.angle_beta   90.00
_cell.angle_gamma   90.00
#
_symmetry.space_group_name_H-M   'P 1'
#
loop_
_entity.id
_entity.type
_entity.pdbx_description
1 polymer ?
#
loop_
_entity_poly.entity_id
_entity_poly.type
_entity_poly.pdbx_seq_one_letter_code
_entity_poly.pdbx_strand_id
1 'polypeptide(L)'
;MRKFLSIKQQIAFILGVIFSVNLVAMEATTLLSQNDTLSQNIKVLSVESSAMEVDKKNPYVMIETVATLTFKRFANESSKIKIDPNILKNIVREELMPYINYKYSAYKVIGAQLKKTSREERDAFVLVFRDYLITSYAQVFTLYDNQDVIFFPEQSLADRNIVAVNTRVIMPNRDDIDIAFKVRKNRKTNEWKAFDMVAEGVSLLDSKQAELGGVIRQKGLPHVTALLKEKSRRDIVFKSSKG
;
A
#
# COMPACT_ATOMS: atom_id res chain seq x y z
N MET A 1 -18.62 30.53 -5.49
CA MET A 1 -17.16 30.31 -5.56
C MET A 1 -16.83 29.09 -4.69
N ARG A 2 -16.69 27.88 -5.28
CA ARG A 2 -16.26 26.69 -4.57
C ARG A 2 -14.75 26.69 -4.52
N LYS A 3 -14.17 26.79 -3.30
CA LYS A 3 -12.73 26.67 -3.10
C LYS A 3 -12.31 25.24 -3.41
N PHE A 4 -11.62 25.03 -4.51
CA PHE A 4 -10.93 23.76 -4.78
C PHE A 4 -9.89 23.54 -3.70
N LEU A 5 -10.00 22.48 -2.93
CA LEU A 5 -8.95 22.05 -2.02
C LEU A 5 -7.68 21.74 -2.84
N SER A 6 -6.54 22.25 -2.37
CA SER A 6 -5.22 21.94 -2.95
C SER A 6 -5.00 20.42 -2.95
N ILE A 7 -4.32 19.90 -3.98
CA ILE A 7 -3.97 18.47 -4.13
C ILE A 7 -3.27 17.93 -2.88
N LYS A 8 -2.45 18.74 -2.20
CA LYS A 8 -1.86 18.41 -0.90
C LYS A 8 -2.90 18.08 0.17
N GLN A 9 -4.03 18.79 0.15
CA GLN A 9 -5.17 18.53 1.04
C GLN A 9 -5.98 17.33 0.58
N GLN A 10 -6.03 17.02 -0.73
CA GLN A 10 -6.73 15.84 -1.24
C GLN A 10 -5.97 14.55 -0.96
N ILE A 11 -4.64 14.53 -1.06
CA ILE A 11 -3.82 13.36 -0.70
C ILE A 11 -3.85 13.14 0.81
N ALA A 12 -3.74 14.19 1.63
CA ALA A 12 -3.96 14.13 3.07
C ALA A 12 -5.40 13.71 3.40
N PHE A 13 -6.38 14.12 2.58
CA PHE A 13 -7.79 13.75 2.72
C PHE A 13 -8.06 12.32 2.25
N ILE A 14 -7.41 11.83 1.17
CA ILE A 14 -7.47 10.42 0.73
C ILE A 14 -6.86 9.50 1.78
N LEU A 15 -5.79 9.93 2.43
CA LEU A 15 -5.14 9.19 3.52
C LEU A 15 -5.84 9.40 4.88
N GLY A 16 -6.62 10.46 5.05
CA GLY A 16 -7.42 10.77 6.24
C GLY A 16 -8.89 10.34 6.16
N VAL A 17 -9.49 10.30 4.98
CA VAL A 17 -10.94 10.04 4.72
C VAL A 17 -11.32 8.55 4.74
N ILE A 18 -10.42 7.64 5.11
CA ILE A 18 -10.88 6.30 5.54
C ILE A 18 -11.79 6.37 6.80
N PHE A 19 -12.23 7.57 7.19
CA PHE A 19 -12.97 7.79 8.44
C PHE A 19 -14.48 7.99 8.33
N SER A 20 -15.05 8.14 7.14
CA SER A 20 -16.51 8.28 7.07
C SER A 20 -17.06 7.86 5.71
N VAL A 21 -17.76 6.74 5.67
CA VAL A 21 -18.80 6.53 4.65
C VAL A 21 -19.95 5.74 5.25
N ASN A 22 -21.10 6.34 5.15
CA ASN A 22 -22.40 5.72 5.30
C ASN A 22 -22.78 4.90 4.07
N LEU A 23 -23.47 3.85 4.35
CA LEU A 23 -24.16 2.84 3.58
C LEU A 23 -25.19 3.41 2.58
N VAL A 24 -25.23 2.93 1.35
CA VAL A 24 -26.47 2.60 0.60
C VAL A 24 -26.19 1.57 -0.50
N ALA A 25 -27.05 0.58 -0.58
CA ALA A 25 -27.03 -0.60 -1.44
C ALA A 25 -27.80 -0.41 -2.77
N MET A 26 -27.73 -1.48 -3.61
CA MET A 26 -28.63 -1.90 -4.71
C MET A 26 -28.22 -1.44 -6.12
N GLU A 27 -28.32 -2.21 -7.17
CA GLU A 27 -28.81 -3.56 -7.55
C GLU A 27 -28.21 -3.98 -8.89
N ALA A 28 -28.34 -5.24 -9.21
CA ALA A 28 -27.84 -5.93 -10.40
C ALA A 28 -28.68 -5.68 -11.66
N THR A 29 -28.11 -5.87 -12.85
CA THR A 29 -28.80 -6.56 -13.95
C THR A 29 -27.83 -7.22 -14.94
N THR A 30 -28.14 -8.45 -15.24
CA THR A 30 -27.54 -9.45 -16.13
C THR A 30 -27.75 -9.08 -17.61
N LEU A 31 -26.81 -9.48 -18.48
CA LEU A 31 -27.15 -10.11 -19.76
C LEU A 31 -25.96 -10.86 -20.38
N LEU A 32 -26.23 -12.10 -20.71
CA LEU A 32 -25.43 -13.09 -21.46
C LEU A 32 -25.38 -12.75 -22.96
N SER A 33 -24.33 -13.11 -23.65
CA SER A 33 -24.42 -13.85 -24.91
C SER A 33 -23.10 -14.44 -25.34
N GLN A 34 -23.23 -15.62 -25.86
CA GLN A 34 -22.33 -16.64 -26.35
C GLN A 34 -21.63 -16.30 -27.67
N ASN A 35 -20.57 -16.97 -27.94
CA ASN A 35 -20.17 -17.96 -29.01
C ASN A 35 -18.76 -17.69 -29.47
N ASP A 36 -17.97 -18.55 -29.84
CA ASP A 36 -17.69 -19.97 -30.11
C ASP A 36 -16.35 -20.05 -30.83
N THR A 37 -15.58 -21.05 -30.47
CA THR A 37 -14.65 -21.89 -31.25
C THR A 37 -13.73 -21.28 -32.32
N LEU A 38 -12.42 -21.40 -32.08
CA LEU A 38 -11.47 -21.88 -33.08
C LEU A 38 -10.19 -22.42 -32.39
N SER A 39 -10.13 -23.74 -32.32
CA SER A 39 -8.92 -24.48 -32.02
C SER A 39 -7.93 -24.33 -33.20
N GLN A 40 -6.75 -23.79 -32.94
CA GLN A 40 -5.59 -24.09 -33.77
C GLN A 40 -4.30 -24.09 -32.96
N ASN A 41 -3.59 -25.18 -33.07
CA ASN A 41 -2.29 -25.54 -32.57
C ASN A 41 -1.31 -24.35 -32.49
N ILE A 42 -1.07 -23.87 -31.26
CA ILE A 42 0.14 -23.13 -30.96
C ILE A 42 0.99 -24.04 -30.07
N LYS A 43 2.09 -24.51 -30.67
CA LYS A 43 3.20 -25.13 -29.98
C LYS A 43 3.56 -24.26 -28.76
N VAL A 44 3.19 -24.71 -27.59
CA VAL A 44 3.53 -24.06 -26.35
C VAL A 44 5.04 -24.17 -26.20
N LEU A 45 5.75 -23.15 -26.63
CA LEU A 45 7.06 -22.88 -26.10
C LEU A 45 6.82 -22.58 -24.62
N SER A 46 7.15 -23.52 -23.76
CA SER A 46 7.29 -23.32 -22.34
C SER A 46 8.39 -22.26 -22.14
N VAL A 47 7.98 -21.00 -22.18
CA VAL A 47 8.76 -19.95 -21.55
C VAL A 47 8.63 -20.25 -20.08
N GLU A 48 9.64 -20.93 -19.52
CA GLU A 48 9.84 -20.98 -18.08
C GLU A 48 9.74 -19.54 -17.59
N SER A 49 8.65 -19.25 -16.92
CA SER A 49 8.52 -18.04 -16.11
C SER A 49 9.55 -18.18 -14.99
N SER A 50 10.79 -17.79 -15.26
CA SER A 50 11.75 -17.55 -14.20
C SER A 50 11.11 -16.45 -13.35
N ALA A 51 10.59 -16.83 -12.19
CA ALA A 51 10.06 -15.88 -11.22
C ALA A 51 11.17 -14.85 -11.00
N MET A 52 10.91 -13.60 -11.35
CA MET A 52 11.87 -12.51 -11.21
C MET A 52 12.19 -12.36 -9.73
N GLU A 53 13.37 -12.84 -9.33
CA GLU A 53 13.81 -12.81 -7.94
C GLU A 53 14.07 -11.36 -7.55
N VAL A 54 13.45 -10.93 -6.44
CA VAL A 54 13.61 -9.55 -5.94
C VAL A 54 14.91 -9.42 -5.16
N ASP A 55 15.86 -8.64 -5.67
CA ASP A 55 17.11 -8.34 -4.97
C ASP A 55 16.86 -7.42 -3.77
N LYS A 56 16.85 -7.99 -2.57
CA LYS A 56 16.70 -7.27 -1.29
C LYS A 56 17.98 -6.56 -0.83
N LYS A 57 19.11 -6.73 -1.51
CA LYS A 57 20.38 -6.10 -1.14
C LYS A 57 20.56 -4.74 -1.78
N ASN A 58 19.85 -4.46 -2.87
CA ASN A 58 19.77 -3.14 -3.47
C ASN A 58 18.35 -2.54 -3.26
N PRO A 59 18.20 -1.43 -2.49
CA PRO A 59 16.89 -0.85 -2.19
C PRO A 59 16.18 -0.28 -3.41
N TYR A 60 16.92 0.22 -4.41
CA TYR A 60 16.36 0.79 -5.63
C TYR A 60 15.78 -0.31 -6.51
N VAL A 61 16.61 -1.34 -6.81
CA VAL A 61 16.19 -2.52 -7.58
C VAL A 61 15.00 -3.21 -6.87
N MET A 62 15.05 -3.35 -5.54
CA MET A 62 13.96 -3.96 -4.78
C MET A 62 12.64 -3.21 -4.99
N ILE A 63 12.61 -1.89 -4.81
CA ILE A 63 11.37 -1.09 -4.91
C ILE A 63 10.84 -1.13 -6.35
N GLU A 64 11.70 -0.96 -7.34
CA GLU A 64 11.32 -1.00 -8.76
C GLU A 64 10.76 -2.37 -9.16
N THR A 65 11.45 -3.46 -8.78
CA THR A 65 11.01 -4.83 -9.08
C THR A 65 9.67 -5.15 -8.41
N VAL A 66 9.53 -4.81 -7.13
CA VAL A 66 8.27 -5.03 -6.37
C VAL A 66 7.11 -4.24 -6.98
N ALA A 67 7.33 -2.99 -7.36
CA ALA A 67 6.31 -2.18 -8.04
C ALA A 67 5.90 -2.80 -9.38
N THR A 68 6.89 -3.18 -10.21
CA THR A 68 6.66 -3.82 -11.52
C THR A 68 5.85 -5.11 -11.38
N LEU A 69 6.22 -6.00 -10.45
CA LEU A 69 5.49 -7.24 -10.21
C LEU A 69 4.06 -6.98 -9.73
N THR A 70 3.88 -6.01 -8.83
CA THR A 70 2.58 -5.63 -8.31
C THR A 70 1.66 -5.08 -9.40
N PHE A 71 2.16 -4.16 -10.23
CA PHE A 71 1.36 -3.58 -11.33
C PHE A 71 1.06 -4.61 -12.43
N LYS A 72 2.02 -5.48 -12.76
CA LYS A 72 1.76 -6.60 -13.67
C LYS A 72 0.64 -7.50 -13.16
N ARG A 73 0.61 -7.77 -11.85
CA ARG A 73 -0.43 -8.57 -11.25
C ARG A 73 -1.79 -7.86 -11.27
N PHE A 74 -1.84 -6.54 -11.03
CA PHE A 74 -3.07 -5.75 -11.18
C PHE A 74 -3.62 -5.84 -12.60
N ALA A 75 -2.78 -5.70 -13.62
CA ALA A 75 -3.19 -5.83 -15.01
C ALA A 75 -3.76 -7.22 -15.31
N ASN A 76 -3.06 -8.28 -14.89
CA ASN A 76 -3.47 -9.67 -15.12
C ASN A 76 -4.78 -10.04 -14.40
N GLU A 77 -5.03 -9.47 -13.22
CA GLU A 77 -6.21 -9.77 -12.42
C GLU A 77 -7.29 -8.68 -12.51
N SER A 78 -7.15 -7.71 -13.43
CA SER A 78 -8.02 -6.53 -13.52
C SER A 78 -9.52 -6.87 -13.62
N SER A 79 -9.89 -7.89 -14.41
CA SER A 79 -11.28 -8.32 -14.54
C SER A 79 -11.84 -8.87 -13.23
N LYS A 80 -11.04 -9.63 -12.48
CA LYS A 80 -11.42 -10.18 -11.18
C LYS A 80 -11.53 -9.09 -10.12
N ILE A 81 -10.58 -8.12 -10.12
CA ILE A 81 -10.57 -6.97 -9.21
C ILE A 81 -11.82 -6.10 -9.40
N LYS A 82 -12.30 -5.94 -10.64
CA LYS A 82 -13.55 -5.20 -10.91
C LYS A 82 -14.78 -5.88 -10.30
N ILE A 83 -14.78 -7.21 -10.20
CA ILE A 83 -15.88 -7.99 -9.61
C ILE A 83 -15.75 -8.02 -8.08
N ASP A 84 -14.55 -8.30 -7.56
CA ASP A 84 -14.24 -8.33 -6.13
C ASP A 84 -12.97 -7.52 -5.83
N PRO A 85 -13.11 -6.26 -5.40
CA PRO A 85 -11.97 -5.42 -5.05
C PRO A 85 -11.15 -5.95 -3.87
N ASN A 86 -11.67 -6.89 -3.05
CA ASN A 86 -10.91 -7.49 -1.94
C ASN A 86 -9.72 -8.33 -2.43
N ILE A 87 -9.67 -8.72 -3.70
CA ILE A 87 -8.51 -9.35 -4.33
C ILE A 87 -7.26 -8.48 -4.16
N LEU A 88 -7.40 -7.15 -4.16
CA LEU A 88 -6.30 -6.23 -3.89
C LEU A 88 -5.63 -6.48 -2.53
N LYS A 89 -6.35 -6.95 -1.51
CA LYS A 89 -5.75 -7.33 -0.21
C LYS A 89 -4.79 -8.51 -0.36
N ASN A 90 -5.13 -9.49 -1.21
CA ASN A 90 -4.28 -10.65 -1.45
C ASN A 90 -3.02 -10.22 -2.19
N ILE A 91 -3.16 -9.41 -3.23
CA ILE A 91 -2.00 -8.89 -3.98
C ILE A 91 -1.07 -8.10 -3.05
N VAL A 92 -1.60 -7.19 -2.25
CA VAL A 92 -0.79 -6.43 -1.27
C VAL A 92 -0.08 -7.37 -0.29
N ARG A 93 -0.78 -8.39 0.22
CA ARG A 93 -0.22 -9.35 1.18
C ARG A 93 0.94 -10.14 0.59
N GLU A 94 0.81 -10.54 -0.65
CA GLU A 94 1.76 -11.43 -1.33
C GLU A 94 2.91 -10.66 -1.98
N GLU A 95 2.61 -9.56 -2.68
CA GLU A 95 3.62 -8.82 -3.44
C GLU A 95 4.34 -7.72 -2.64
N LEU A 96 3.66 -7.06 -1.68
CA LEU A 96 4.25 -5.92 -0.99
C LEU A 96 4.72 -6.24 0.43
N MET A 97 3.90 -6.96 1.22
CA MET A 97 4.20 -7.13 2.66
C MET A 97 5.52 -7.85 2.96
N PRO A 98 6.06 -8.76 2.14
CA PRO A 98 7.38 -9.34 2.34
C PRO A 98 8.52 -8.31 2.37
N TYR A 99 8.33 -7.17 1.68
CA TYR A 99 9.32 -6.10 1.52
C TYR A 99 9.08 -4.91 2.44
N ILE A 100 8.08 -4.98 3.32
CA ILE A 100 7.73 -3.93 4.29
C ILE A 100 8.19 -4.34 5.69
N ASN A 101 8.88 -3.44 6.38
CA ASN A 101 9.26 -3.58 7.79
C ASN A 101 8.12 -3.08 8.70
N TYR A 102 6.95 -3.72 8.59
CA TYR A 102 5.74 -3.32 9.34
C TYR A 102 5.95 -3.35 10.86
N LYS A 103 6.82 -4.22 11.40
CA LYS A 103 7.16 -4.24 12.83
C LYS A 103 7.85 -2.95 13.25
N TYR A 104 8.83 -2.49 12.48
CA TYR A 104 9.51 -1.23 12.76
C TYR A 104 8.55 -0.05 12.63
N SER A 105 7.71 -0.02 11.59
CA SER A 105 6.69 1.00 11.41
C SER A 105 5.68 1.02 12.57
N ALA A 106 5.20 -0.14 13.02
CA ALA A 106 4.32 -0.26 14.18
C ALA A 106 4.95 0.35 15.45
N TYR A 107 6.22 0.03 15.71
CA TYR A 107 6.92 0.58 16.87
C TYR A 107 7.14 2.10 16.77
N LYS A 108 7.36 2.62 15.57
CA LYS A 108 7.41 4.07 15.34
C LYS A 108 6.07 4.73 15.65
N VAL A 109 4.94 4.11 15.25
CA VAL A 109 3.59 4.61 15.57
C VAL A 109 3.32 4.60 17.06
N ILE A 110 3.70 3.56 17.80
CA ILE A 110 3.58 3.53 19.28
C ILE A 110 4.44 4.64 19.90
N GLY A 111 5.61 4.92 19.33
CA GLY A 111 6.47 6.03 19.71
C GLY A 111 6.88 6.03 21.19
N ALA A 112 6.70 7.16 21.88
CA ALA A 112 7.09 7.31 23.27
C ALA A 112 6.35 6.37 24.23
N GLN A 113 5.18 5.86 23.85
CA GLN A 113 4.41 4.93 24.69
C GLN A 113 4.98 3.50 24.67
N LEU A 114 5.96 3.19 23.81
CA LEU A 114 6.58 1.87 23.70
C LEU A 114 7.10 1.34 25.03
N LYS A 115 7.66 2.24 25.87
CA LYS A 115 8.18 1.86 27.20
C LYS A 115 7.11 1.56 28.23
N LYS A 116 5.86 1.99 27.98
CA LYS A 116 4.70 1.83 28.90
C LYS A 116 3.79 0.68 28.49
N THR A 117 4.11 -0.03 27.41
CA THR A 117 3.32 -1.16 26.90
C THR A 117 4.02 -2.48 27.17
N SER A 118 3.25 -3.54 27.41
CA SER A 118 3.80 -4.89 27.57
C SER A 118 4.28 -5.46 26.22
N ARG A 119 5.02 -6.56 26.26
CA ARG A 119 5.46 -7.26 25.05
C ARG A 119 4.27 -7.82 24.28
N GLU A 120 3.32 -8.40 25.00
CA GLU A 120 2.11 -9.00 24.46
C GLU A 120 1.24 -7.97 23.75
N GLU A 121 1.06 -6.78 24.34
CA GLU A 121 0.34 -5.68 23.71
C GLU A 121 1.03 -5.22 22.42
N ARG A 122 2.36 -5.10 22.43
CA ARG A 122 3.12 -4.73 21.23
C ARG A 122 3.05 -5.77 20.13
N ASP A 123 3.17 -7.06 20.47
CA ASP A 123 3.12 -8.14 19.51
C ASP A 123 1.70 -8.26 18.89
N ALA A 124 0.65 -8.10 19.69
CA ALA A 124 -0.74 -8.03 19.21
C ALA A 124 -0.95 -6.82 18.27
N PHE A 125 -0.45 -5.64 18.67
CA PHE A 125 -0.55 -4.43 17.84
C PHE A 125 0.17 -4.60 16.51
N VAL A 126 1.38 -5.17 16.47
CA VAL A 126 2.17 -5.39 15.25
C VAL A 126 1.41 -6.24 14.23
N LEU A 127 0.76 -7.31 14.67
CA LEU A 127 -0.02 -8.18 13.78
C LEU A 127 -1.23 -7.44 13.21
N VAL A 128 -1.98 -6.75 14.05
CA VAL A 128 -3.15 -5.97 13.63
C VAL A 128 -2.75 -4.79 12.74
N PHE A 129 -1.62 -4.13 13.04
CA PHE A 129 -1.10 -3.04 12.22
C PHE A 129 -0.70 -3.52 10.82
N ARG A 130 -0.10 -4.71 10.70
CA ARG A 130 0.16 -5.34 9.41
C ARG A 130 -1.12 -5.51 8.59
N ASP A 131 -2.18 -6.07 9.20
CA ASP A 131 -3.44 -6.32 8.51
C ASP A 131 -4.16 -5.00 8.15
N TYR A 132 -4.02 -3.98 9.00
CA TYR A 132 -4.48 -2.63 8.71
C TYR A 132 -3.74 -2.00 7.51
N LEU A 133 -2.41 -2.17 7.41
CA LEU A 133 -1.63 -1.71 6.26
C LEU A 133 -2.08 -2.40 4.97
N ILE A 134 -2.33 -3.71 5.00
CA ILE A 134 -2.83 -4.46 3.84
C ILE A 134 -4.14 -3.83 3.33
N THR A 135 -5.10 -3.62 4.21
CA THR A 135 -6.39 -3.01 3.84
C THR A 135 -6.23 -1.57 3.36
N SER A 136 -5.36 -0.78 4.02
CA SER A 136 -5.11 0.61 3.65
C SER A 136 -4.47 0.73 2.26
N TYR A 137 -3.45 -0.08 1.97
CA TYR A 137 -2.81 -0.08 0.64
C TYR A 137 -3.74 -0.62 -0.43
N ALA A 138 -4.49 -1.70 -0.16
CA ALA A 138 -5.49 -2.20 -1.08
C ALA A 138 -6.52 -1.13 -1.46
N GLN A 139 -6.98 -0.34 -0.49
CA GLN A 139 -7.91 0.77 -0.75
C GLN A 139 -7.26 1.88 -1.59
N VAL A 140 -5.97 2.19 -1.39
CA VAL A 140 -5.24 3.16 -2.23
C VAL A 140 -5.13 2.65 -3.66
N PHE A 141 -4.87 1.37 -3.85
CA PHE A 141 -4.74 0.78 -5.20
C PHE A 141 -6.05 0.73 -6.01
N THR A 142 -7.21 0.96 -5.39
CA THR A 142 -8.44 1.20 -6.18
C THR A 142 -8.38 2.48 -7.02
N LEU A 143 -7.41 3.35 -6.79
CA LEU A 143 -7.16 4.58 -7.54
C LEU A 143 -6.17 4.38 -8.69
N TYR A 144 -5.55 3.22 -8.78
CA TYR A 144 -4.62 2.89 -9.85
C TYR A 144 -5.39 2.64 -11.15
N ASP A 145 -5.02 3.37 -12.19
CA ASP A 145 -5.60 3.31 -13.54
C ASP A 145 -4.47 3.36 -14.58
N ASN A 146 -3.55 2.42 -14.47
CA ASN A 146 -2.39 2.24 -15.36
C ASN A 146 -1.49 3.49 -15.48
N GLN A 147 -1.33 4.26 -14.41
CA GLN A 147 -0.40 5.39 -14.39
C GLN A 147 1.04 4.89 -14.54
N ASP A 148 1.83 5.64 -15.31
CA ASP A 148 3.26 5.43 -15.41
C ASP A 148 3.95 5.86 -14.11
N VAL A 149 4.98 5.11 -13.71
CA VAL A 149 5.81 5.43 -12.55
C VAL A 149 7.26 5.57 -13.00
N ILE A 150 7.83 6.75 -12.78
CA ILE A 150 9.24 7.04 -13.03
C ILE A 150 10.03 6.78 -11.75
N PHE A 151 11.07 5.95 -11.83
CA PHE A 151 12.03 5.74 -10.75
C PHE A 151 13.23 6.65 -10.97
N PHE A 152 13.59 7.44 -9.95
CA PHE A 152 14.75 8.32 -10.06
C PHE A 152 16.05 7.53 -9.88
N PRO A 153 17.18 8.04 -10.43
CA PRO A 153 18.47 7.36 -10.38
C PRO A 153 18.91 6.98 -8.97
N GLU A 154 19.59 5.84 -8.88
CA GLU A 154 20.19 5.36 -7.64
C GLU A 154 21.18 6.38 -7.06
N GLN A 155 21.16 6.53 -5.75
CA GLN A 155 22.14 7.30 -5.00
C GLN A 155 23.12 6.37 -4.27
N SER A 156 24.32 6.86 -3.98
CA SER A 156 25.30 6.10 -3.22
C SER A 156 24.73 5.58 -1.91
N LEU A 157 24.94 4.29 -1.66
CA LEU A 157 24.54 3.59 -0.43
C LEU A 157 25.63 3.59 0.65
N ALA A 158 26.80 4.19 0.38
CA ALA A 158 27.96 4.17 1.28
C ALA A 158 27.54 4.57 2.70
N ASP A 159 27.80 3.69 3.68
CA ASP A 159 27.56 3.84 5.11
C ASP A 159 26.12 4.21 5.53
N ARG A 160 25.15 4.17 4.62
CA ARG A 160 23.75 4.48 4.91
C ARG A 160 22.98 3.24 5.33
N ASN A 161 22.26 3.36 6.44
CA ASN A 161 21.32 2.33 6.91
C ASN A 161 19.84 2.68 6.63
N ILE A 162 19.59 3.90 6.17
CA ILE A 162 18.29 4.41 5.73
C ILE A 162 18.52 5.25 4.49
N VAL A 163 17.75 4.98 3.44
CA VAL A 163 17.74 5.76 2.19
C VAL A 163 16.30 6.01 1.76
N ALA A 164 16.11 6.99 0.86
CA ALA A 164 14.86 7.24 0.17
C ALA A 164 15.00 6.78 -1.28
N VAL A 165 14.08 5.95 -1.74
CA VAL A 165 13.89 5.63 -3.16
C VAL A 165 12.80 6.55 -3.68
N ASN A 166 13.19 7.51 -4.51
CA ASN A 166 12.28 8.51 -5.03
C ASN A 166 11.64 8.03 -6.32
N THR A 167 10.34 8.29 -6.45
CA THR A 167 9.55 7.97 -7.65
C THR A 167 8.59 9.11 -7.95
N ARG A 168 8.10 9.16 -9.19
CA ARG A 168 7.06 10.07 -9.62
C ARG A 168 5.97 9.30 -10.35
N VAL A 169 4.74 9.45 -9.90
CA VAL A 169 3.56 8.91 -10.58
C VAL A 169 3.05 9.96 -11.56
N ILE A 170 3.03 9.62 -12.84
CA ILE A 170 2.53 10.51 -13.90
C ILE A 170 1.02 10.49 -13.91
N MET A 171 0.43 11.65 -13.79
CA MET A 171 -1.02 11.76 -13.68
C MET A 171 -1.62 12.44 -14.92
N PRO A 172 -2.48 11.76 -15.70
CA PRO A 172 -3.18 12.41 -16.80
C PRO A 172 -4.10 13.52 -16.27
N ASN A 173 -4.00 14.72 -16.86
CA ASN A 173 -4.85 15.90 -16.60
C ASN A 173 -4.73 16.54 -15.20
N ARG A 174 -3.66 16.28 -14.44
CA ARG A 174 -3.35 16.94 -13.16
C ARG A 174 -1.86 16.87 -12.87
N ASP A 175 -1.41 17.55 -11.81
CA ASP A 175 -0.01 17.51 -11.39
C ASP A 175 0.43 16.09 -11.03
N ASP A 176 1.65 15.71 -11.41
CA ASP A 176 2.29 14.47 -11.02
C ASP A 176 2.45 14.37 -9.51
N ILE A 177 2.59 13.15 -9.01
CA ILE A 177 2.71 12.89 -7.57
C ILE A 177 4.11 12.38 -7.25
N ASP A 178 4.86 13.12 -6.45
CA ASP A 178 6.16 12.67 -5.94
C ASP A 178 5.98 11.75 -4.74
N ILE A 179 6.57 10.55 -4.84
CA ILE A 179 6.56 9.54 -3.78
C ILE A 179 7.99 9.11 -3.46
N ALA A 180 8.35 9.16 -2.18
CA ALA A 180 9.61 8.63 -1.69
C ALA A 180 9.37 7.47 -0.73
N PHE A 181 9.91 6.30 -1.03
CA PHE A 181 9.90 5.14 -0.14
C PHE A 181 11.11 5.19 0.78
N LYS A 182 10.91 5.35 2.10
CA LYS A 182 12.00 5.23 3.07
C LYS A 182 12.27 3.75 3.33
N VAL A 183 13.46 3.31 3.01
CA VAL A 183 13.91 1.93 3.18
C VAL A 183 15.02 1.86 4.23
N ARG A 184 15.01 0.80 5.01
CA ARG A 184 15.98 0.57 6.10
C ARG A 184 16.67 -0.77 5.92
N LYS A 185 18.01 -0.77 6.09
CA LYS A 185 18.85 -1.96 6.04
C LYS A 185 18.79 -2.74 7.35
N ASN A 186 18.57 -4.03 7.27
CA ASN A 186 18.79 -4.93 8.39
C ASN A 186 20.28 -5.24 8.51
N ARG A 187 20.90 -4.83 9.62
CA ARG A 187 22.34 -4.99 9.83
C ARG A 187 22.79 -6.46 9.94
N LYS A 188 21.87 -7.40 10.22
CA LYS A 188 22.20 -8.82 10.34
C LYS A 188 22.16 -9.56 8.99
N THR A 189 21.17 -9.24 8.16
CA THR A 189 20.96 -9.92 6.86
C THR A 189 21.44 -9.11 5.68
N ASN A 190 21.80 -7.84 5.88
CA ASN A 190 22.08 -6.84 4.84
C ASN A 190 20.92 -6.60 3.84
N GLU A 191 19.71 -7.07 4.17
CA GLU A 191 18.52 -6.84 3.36
C GLU A 191 17.87 -5.51 3.70
N TRP A 192 17.30 -4.88 2.67
CA TRP A 192 16.51 -3.68 2.79
C TRP A 192 15.02 -3.98 2.88
N LYS A 193 14.28 -3.17 3.63
CA LYS A 193 12.81 -3.18 3.66
C LYS A 193 12.28 -1.77 3.79
N ALA A 194 11.19 -1.48 3.08
CA ALA A 194 10.47 -0.22 3.22
C ALA A 194 9.79 -0.14 4.58
N PHE A 195 9.76 1.05 5.18
CA PHE A 195 9.08 1.25 6.46
C PHE A 195 8.20 2.50 6.50
N ASP A 196 8.36 3.41 5.53
CA ASP A 196 7.56 4.63 5.41
C ASP A 196 7.43 5.01 3.95
N MET A 197 6.37 5.69 3.62
CA MET A 197 6.13 6.33 2.33
C MET A 197 5.85 7.81 2.57
N VAL A 198 6.55 8.66 1.84
CA VAL A 198 6.37 10.11 1.85
C VAL A 198 5.74 10.50 0.53
N ALA A 199 4.52 11.01 0.55
CA ALA A 199 3.83 11.50 -0.64
C ALA A 199 3.72 13.02 -0.55
N GLU A 200 4.16 13.75 -1.58
CA GLU A 200 4.16 15.21 -1.60
C GLU A 200 4.79 15.84 -0.34
N GLY A 201 5.89 15.25 0.15
CA GLY A 201 6.59 15.70 1.35
C GLY A 201 5.94 15.31 2.68
N VAL A 202 4.79 14.61 2.68
CA VAL A 202 4.09 14.18 3.88
C VAL A 202 4.38 12.71 4.17
N SER A 203 5.03 12.42 5.30
CA SER A 203 5.26 11.05 5.79
C SER A 203 3.95 10.43 6.26
N LEU A 204 3.60 9.26 5.71
CA LEU A 204 2.41 8.52 6.14
C LEU A 204 2.60 7.94 7.54
N LEU A 205 3.80 7.53 7.87
CA LEU A 205 4.12 6.97 9.17
C LEU A 205 4.03 8.03 10.27
N ASP A 206 4.60 9.23 10.03
CA ASP A 206 4.52 10.34 11.00
C ASP A 206 3.07 10.82 11.16
N SER A 207 2.29 10.86 10.08
CA SER A 207 0.87 11.17 10.11
C SER A 207 0.09 10.15 10.97
N LYS A 208 0.39 8.86 10.84
CA LYS A 208 -0.23 7.81 11.66
C LYS A 208 0.23 7.87 13.12
N GLN A 209 1.48 8.20 13.38
CA GLN A 209 1.97 8.43 14.73
C GLN A 209 1.25 9.61 15.39
N ALA A 210 1.04 10.71 14.68
CA ALA A 210 0.32 11.87 15.19
C ALA A 210 -1.17 11.55 15.47
N GLU A 211 -1.83 10.84 14.53
CA GLU A 211 -3.24 10.41 14.65
C GLU A 211 -3.46 9.49 15.87
N LEU A 212 -2.64 8.45 15.97
CA LEU A 212 -2.86 7.38 16.95
C LEU A 212 -2.18 7.64 18.28
N GLY A 213 -1.09 8.42 18.31
CA GLY A 213 -0.29 8.65 19.52
C GLY A 213 -1.07 9.31 20.65
N GLY A 214 -1.99 10.23 20.33
CA GLY A 214 -2.89 10.84 21.32
C GLY A 214 -3.86 9.82 21.92
N VAL A 215 -4.44 8.98 21.07
CA VAL A 215 -5.39 7.93 21.49
C VAL A 215 -4.69 6.85 22.30
N ILE A 216 -3.48 6.42 21.89
CA ILE A 216 -2.67 5.46 22.67
C ILE A 216 -2.38 6.01 24.07
N ARG A 217 -2.03 7.29 24.17
CA ARG A 217 -1.73 7.93 25.46
C ARG A 217 -2.95 7.99 26.38
N GLN A 218 -4.15 8.25 25.84
CA GLN A 218 -5.38 8.44 26.61
C GLN A 218 -6.10 7.13 26.91
N LYS A 219 -6.16 6.20 25.95
CA LYS A 219 -6.98 4.98 26.02
C LYS A 219 -6.17 3.68 26.03
N GLY A 220 -4.85 3.78 25.91
CA GLY A 220 -3.94 2.61 25.87
C GLY A 220 -3.82 1.97 24.50
N LEU A 221 -2.76 1.14 24.34
CA LEU A 221 -2.47 0.41 23.11
C LEU A 221 -3.55 -0.65 22.76
N PRO A 222 -4.13 -1.40 23.73
CA PRO A 222 -5.18 -2.37 23.42
C PRO A 222 -6.41 -1.75 22.75
N HIS A 223 -6.81 -0.54 23.16
CA HIS A 223 -7.93 0.17 22.55
C HIS A 223 -7.65 0.50 21.07
N VAL A 224 -6.45 1.01 20.75
CA VAL A 224 -6.07 1.32 19.37
C VAL A 224 -5.91 0.03 18.56
N THR A 225 -5.41 -1.06 19.16
CA THR A 225 -5.35 -2.38 18.52
C THR A 225 -6.73 -2.85 18.10
N ALA A 226 -7.74 -2.75 18.98
CA ALA A 226 -9.12 -3.11 18.66
C ALA A 226 -9.69 -2.25 17.51
N LEU A 227 -9.45 -0.94 17.55
CA LEU A 227 -9.87 0.00 16.52
C LEU A 227 -9.26 -0.34 15.14
N LEU A 228 -7.96 -0.62 15.09
CA LEU A 228 -7.30 -0.99 13.84
C LEU A 228 -7.73 -2.38 13.33
N LYS A 229 -8.03 -3.32 14.26
CA LYS A 229 -8.59 -4.64 13.91
C LYS A 229 -9.93 -4.52 13.19
N GLU A 230 -10.80 -3.64 13.66
CA GLU A 230 -12.08 -3.34 12.98
C GLU A 230 -11.82 -2.76 11.58
N LYS A 231 -10.93 -1.76 11.49
CA LYS A 231 -10.59 -1.13 10.21
C LYS A 231 -9.94 -2.10 9.21
N SER A 232 -9.13 -3.05 9.68
CA SER A 232 -8.48 -4.04 8.80
C SER A 232 -9.46 -5.03 8.15
N ARG A 233 -10.66 -5.17 8.72
CA ARG A 233 -11.71 -6.07 8.21
C ARG A 233 -12.62 -5.45 7.17
N ARG A 234 -12.53 -4.14 6.95
CA ARG A 234 -13.39 -3.43 5.99
C ARG A 234 -13.16 -3.95 4.58
N ASP A 235 -14.25 -4.04 3.84
CA ASP A 235 -14.17 -4.37 2.42
C ASP A 235 -13.52 -3.23 1.64
N ILE A 236 -12.87 -3.61 0.55
CA ILE A 236 -12.32 -2.67 -0.41
C ILE A 236 -13.43 -2.28 -1.37
N VAL A 237 -13.60 -0.98 -1.58
CA VAL A 237 -14.62 -0.44 -2.46
C VAL A 237 -14.01 0.57 -3.42
N PHE A 238 -14.41 0.50 -4.69
CA PHE A 238 -14.12 1.59 -5.62
C PHE A 238 -14.88 2.84 -5.20
N LYS A 239 -14.18 3.98 -5.15
CA LYS A 239 -14.89 5.25 -4.98
C LYS A 239 -15.69 5.52 -6.24
N SER A 240 -17.00 5.61 -6.12
CA SER A 240 -17.83 6.12 -7.22
C SER A 240 -17.36 7.54 -7.53
N SER A 241 -16.98 7.77 -8.78
CA SER A 241 -16.79 9.12 -9.30
C SER A 241 -18.15 9.82 -9.30
N LYS A 242 -18.50 10.48 -8.16
CA LYS A 242 -19.55 11.49 -8.22
C LYS A 242 -18.96 12.69 -8.94
N GLY A 243 -19.51 12.93 -10.14
CA GLY A 243 -19.22 14.08 -10.98
C GLY A 243 -19.38 15.44 -10.29
#